data_696b851e249299b326afe55fdd498ab5
#
_entry.id   696b851e249299b326afe55fdd498ab5
#
_cell.length_a   1.000
_cell.length_b   1.000
_cell.length_c   1.000
_cell.angle_alpha   90.00
_cell.angle_beta   90.00
_cell.angle_gamma   90.00
#
_symmetry.space_group_name_H-M   'P 1'
#
loop_
_entity.id
_entity.type
_entity.pdbx_description
1 polymer ?
#
loop_
_entity_poly.entity_id
_entity_poly.type
_entity_poly.pdbx_seq_one_letter_code
_entity_poly.pdbx_strand_id
1 'polypeptide(L)'
;MAAAQAGMAIGHILLAFGCPGSLYVSSLLVGFGYGSHWSVTPATASELFGLKHFGILYNVLTIANPAGSLIFSGLIAGTLYDREAQKQRGLNALAFSSVATEQFVIQNTDEALLCEGAICFQETLFIMTGVCILGIVLNLVLVVRTLPVYVTLYGKQRELKDHKFEGSSSTIQKG
;
A
#
# COMPACT_ATOMS: atom_id res chain seq x y z
N MET A 1 1.65 11.33 -2.87
CA MET A 1 1.75 9.86 -2.96
C MET A 1 2.90 9.30 -2.11
N ALA A 2 4.18 9.72 -2.28
CA ALA A 2 5.30 9.18 -1.49
C ALA A 2 5.13 9.33 0.03
N ALA A 3 4.62 10.47 0.53
CA ALA A 3 4.36 10.69 1.95
C ALA A 3 3.27 9.76 2.51
N ALA A 4 2.20 9.52 1.74
CA ALA A 4 1.15 8.58 2.12
C ALA A 4 1.69 7.14 2.22
N GLN A 5 2.55 6.75 1.27
CA GLN A 5 3.21 5.45 1.29
C GLN A 5 4.20 5.30 2.44
N ALA A 6 4.93 6.36 2.80
CA ALA A 6 5.78 6.37 3.99
C ALA A 6 4.95 6.17 5.27
N GLY A 7 3.80 6.84 5.39
CA GLY A 7 2.86 6.62 6.49
C GLY A 7 2.38 5.17 6.57
N MET A 8 2.02 4.55 5.44
CA MET A 8 1.64 3.14 5.41
C MET A 8 2.79 2.21 5.83
N ALA A 9 4.02 2.46 5.37
CA ALA A 9 5.20 1.68 5.77
C ALA A 9 5.41 1.73 7.29
N ILE A 10 5.32 2.92 7.90
CA ILE A 10 5.40 3.09 9.35
C ILE A 10 4.26 2.32 10.04
N GLY A 11 3.03 2.40 9.53
CA GLY A 11 1.89 1.65 10.05
C GLY A 11 2.13 0.14 10.06
N HIS A 12 2.66 -0.43 8.99
CA HIS A 12 2.99 -1.86 8.92
C HIS A 12 4.10 -2.26 9.89
N ILE A 13 5.13 -1.42 10.05
CA ILE A 13 6.21 -1.65 11.03
C ILE A 13 5.66 -1.65 12.46
N LEU A 14 4.85 -0.65 12.82
CA LEU A 14 4.23 -0.59 14.15
C LEU A 14 3.37 -1.82 14.44
N LEU A 15 2.64 -2.31 13.44
CA LEU A 15 1.83 -3.51 13.58
C LEU A 15 2.68 -4.77 13.72
N ALA A 16 3.82 -4.86 13.01
CA ALA A 16 4.75 -5.98 13.09
C ALA A 16 5.37 -6.15 14.47
N PHE A 17 5.58 -5.06 15.21
CA PHE A 17 6.08 -5.11 16.59
C PHE A 17 5.02 -5.50 17.62
N GLY A 18 3.73 -5.49 17.27
CA GLY A 18 2.64 -5.96 18.14
C GLY A 18 2.49 -5.21 19.47
N CYS A 19 2.90 -3.93 19.54
CA CYS A 19 2.77 -3.15 20.77
C CYS A 19 1.30 -2.95 21.16
N PRO A 20 0.95 -2.93 22.47
CA PRO A 20 -0.41 -2.68 22.88
C PRO A 20 -0.88 -1.30 22.38
N GLY A 21 -2.01 -1.27 21.66
CA GLY A 21 -2.54 -0.05 21.03
C GLY A 21 -1.99 0.27 19.64
N SER A 22 -0.94 -0.41 19.16
CA SER A 22 -0.40 -0.21 17.80
C SER A 22 -1.42 -0.43 16.71
N LEU A 23 -2.40 -1.30 16.93
CA LEU A 23 -3.44 -1.65 15.98
C LEU A 23 -4.28 -0.43 15.59
N TYR A 24 -4.65 0.44 16.51
CA TYR A 24 -5.42 1.64 16.22
C TYR A 24 -4.61 2.67 15.42
N VAL A 25 -3.37 2.92 15.84
CA VAL A 25 -2.49 3.88 15.16
C VAL A 25 -2.14 3.39 13.76
N SER A 26 -1.81 2.11 13.62
CA SER A 26 -1.50 1.48 12.32
C SER A 26 -2.68 1.51 11.37
N SER A 27 -3.89 1.19 11.86
CA SER A 27 -5.12 1.25 11.04
C SER A 27 -5.38 2.66 10.52
N LEU A 28 -5.19 3.69 11.35
CA LEU A 28 -5.34 5.08 10.92
C LEU A 28 -4.31 5.47 9.86
N LEU A 29 -3.03 5.12 10.06
CA LEU A 29 -1.95 5.43 9.11
C LEU A 29 -2.16 4.71 7.77
N VAL A 30 -2.48 3.42 7.81
CA VAL A 30 -2.72 2.62 6.60
C VAL A 30 -4.00 3.09 5.89
N GLY A 31 -5.09 3.33 6.63
CA GLY A 31 -6.35 3.79 6.07
C GLY A 31 -6.24 5.17 5.42
N PHE A 32 -5.57 6.11 6.09
CA PHE A 32 -5.31 7.45 5.53
C PHE A 32 -4.42 7.38 4.28
N GLY A 33 -3.35 6.59 4.34
CA GLY A 33 -2.45 6.40 3.21
C GLY A 33 -3.16 5.77 2.01
N TYR A 34 -3.93 4.71 2.23
CA TYR A 34 -4.72 4.04 1.19
C TYR A 34 -5.77 4.97 0.57
N GLY A 35 -6.54 5.69 1.41
CA GLY A 35 -7.53 6.66 0.95
C GLY A 35 -6.90 7.79 0.12
N SER A 36 -5.73 8.28 0.51
CA SER A 36 -4.98 9.29 -0.25
C SER A 36 -4.56 8.78 -1.63
N HIS A 37 -4.13 7.52 -1.75
CA HIS A 37 -3.82 6.92 -3.04
C HIS A 37 -5.04 6.84 -3.96
N TRP A 38 -6.18 6.40 -3.44
CA TRP A 38 -7.43 6.32 -4.22
C TRP A 38 -7.92 7.66 -4.71
N SER A 39 -7.78 8.73 -3.93
CA SER A 39 -8.22 10.07 -4.33
C SER A 39 -7.28 10.73 -5.35
N VAL A 40 -5.97 10.51 -5.23
CA VAL A 40 -4.96 11.18 -6.08
C VAL A 40 -4.71 10.42 -7.39
N THR A 41 -4.87 9.10 -7.43
CA THR A 41 -4.58 8.27 -8.61
C THR A 41 -5.39 8.69 -9.85
N PRO A 42 -6.73 8.86 -9.80
CA PRO A 42 -7.49 9.29 -10.98
C PRO A 42 -7.13 10.68 -11.45
N ALA A 43 -6.87 11.62 -10.53
CA ALA A 43 -6.45 12.97 -10.90
C ALA A 43 -5.11 12.96 -11.64
N THR A 44 -4.12 12.27 -11.09
CA THR A 44 -2.80 12.13 -11.73
C THR A 44 -2.88 11.41 -13.09
N ALA A 45 -3.69 10.37 -13.19
CA ALA A 45 -3.88 9.65 -14.46
C ALA A 45 -4.51 10.55 -15.54
N SER A 46 -5.50 11.36 -15.18
CA SER A 46 -6.13 12.30 -16.11
C SER A 46 -5.20 13.42 -16.57
N GLU A 47 -4.34 13.91 -15.69
CA GLU A 47 -3.36 14.97 -16.01
C GLU A 47 -2.22 14.45 -16.91
N LEU A 48 -1.69 13.27 -16.63
CA LEU A 48 -0.55 12.72 -17.36
C LEU A 48 -0.92 12.17 -18.75
N PHE A 49 -2.07 11.50 -18.86
CA PHE A 49 -2.46 10.79 -20.09
C PHE A 49 -3.59 11.47 -20.85
N GLY A 50 -4.17 12.52 -20.28
CA GLY A 50 -5.29 13.26 -20.84
C GLY A 50 -6.60 12.48 -20.79
N LEU A 51 -7.72 13.20 -20.96
CA LEU A 51 -9.07 12.66 -20.85
C LEU A 51 -9.41 11.61 -21.90
N LYS A 52 -8.74 11.66 -23.08
CA LYS A 52 -9.03 10.75 -24.20
C LYS A 52 -8.76 9.27 -23.86
N HIS A 53 -7.72 8.99 -23.10
CA HIS A 53 -7.30 7.62 -22.77
C HIS A 53 -7.56 7.25 -21.30
N PHE A 54 -8.13 8.21 -20.54
CA PHE A 54 -8.37 8.05 -19.11
C PHE A 54 -9.20 6.80 -18.76
N GLY A 55 -10.28 6.53 -19.51
CA GLY A 55 -11.17 5.40 -19.22
C GLY A 55 -10.47 4.04 -19.29
N ILE A 56 -9.62 3.83 -20.29
CA ILE A 56 -8.89 2.57 -20.45
C ILE A 56 -7.86 2.41 -19.32
N LEU A 57 -7.08 3.45 -19.06
CA LEU A 57 -6.06 3.43 -18.02
C LEU A 57 -6.65 3.24 -16.62
N TYR A 58 -7.75 3.91 -16.33
CA TYR A 58 -8.44 3.78 -15.06
C TYR A 58 -8.97 2.36 -14.84
N ASN A 59 -9.56 1.74 -15.86
CA ASN A 59 -10.01 0.35 -15.78
C ASN A 59 -8.86 -0.63 -15.52
N VAL A 60 -7.72 -0.45 -16.19
CA VAL A 60 -6.52 -1.29 -15.94
C VAL A 60 -6.02 -1.13 -14.50
N LEU A 61 -5.94 0.10 -14.00
CA LEU A 61 -5.56 0.38 -12.61
C LEU A 61 -6.53 -0.24 -11.61
N THR A 62 -7.84 -0.19 -11.90
CA THR A 62 -8.87 -0.76 -11.03
C THR A 62 -8.81 -2.28 -11.00
N ILE A 63 -8.50 -2.95 -12.11
CA ILE A 63 -8.34 -4.42 -12.16
C ILE A 63 -7.03 -4.86 -11.48
N ALA A 64 -5.98 -4.07 -11.55
CA ALA A 64 -4.71 -4.39 -10.90
C ALA A 64 -4.83 -4.50 -9.36
N ASN A 65 -5.76 -3.76 -8.75
CA ASN A 65 -5.96 -3.77 -7.30
C ASN A 65 -6.48 -5.13 -6.77
N PRO A 66 -7.59 -5.71 -7.25
CA PRO A 66 -8.03 -7.04 -6.81
C PRO A 66 -7.02 -8.13 -7.19
N ALA A 67 -6.34 -8.03 -8.33
CA ALA A 67 -5.28 -8.97 -8.69
C ALA A 67 -4.12 -8.93 -7.67
N GLY A 68 -3.67 -7.74 -7.28
CA GLY A 68 -2.67 -7.56 -6.23
C GLY A 68 -3.13 -8.11 -4.88
N SER A 69 -4.38 -7.86 -4.48
CA SER A 69 -4.90 -8.35 -3.22
C SER A 69 -4.98 -9.87 -3.16
N LEU A 70 -5.36 -10.54 -4.24
CA LEU A 70 -5.36 -12.00 -4.33
C LEU A 70 -3.95 -12.60 -4.19
N ILE A 71 -2.95 -11.99 -4.84
CA ILE A 71 -1.56 -12.43 -4.75
C ILE A 71 -1.05 -12.25 -3.32
N PHE A 72 -1.22 -11.08 -2.73
CA PHE A 72 -0.68 -10.80 -1.41
C PHE A 72 -1.42 -11.51 -0.29
N SER A 73 -2.75 -11.55 -0.33
CA SER A 73 -3.55 -12.22 0.70
C SER A 73 -3.55 -13.73 0.54
N GLY A 74 -3.81 -14.23 -0.67
CA GLY A 74 -3.95 -15.67 -0.92
C GLY A 74 -2.61 -16.39 -0.94
N LEU A 75 -1.65 -15.91 -1.73
CA LEU A 75 -0.38 -16.63 -1.91
C LEU A 75 0.64 -16.29 -0.83
N ILE A 76 0.83 -15.01 -0.51
CA ILE A 76 1.91 -14.62 0.41
C ILE A 76 1.45 -14.76 1.86
N ALA A 77 0.38 -14.07 2.27
CA ALA A 77 -0.06 -14.10 3.66
C ALA A 77 -0.55 -15.48 4.07
N GLY A 78 -1.30 -16.18 3.21
CA GLY A 78 -1.79 -17.53 3.48
C GLY A 78 -0.66 -18.54 3.66
N THR A 79 0.29 -18.60 2.73
CA THR A 79 1.41 -19.56 2.81
C THR A 79 2.35 -19.29 3.99
N LEU A 80 2.60 -18.02 4.32
CA LEU A 80 3.44 -17.66 5.46
C LEU A 80 2.73 -18.00 6.78
N TYR A 81 1.44 -17.71 6.88
CA TYR A 81 0.63 -18.07 8.05
C TYR A 81 0.63 -19.59 8.28
N ASP A 82 0.36 -20.37 7.25
CA ASP A 82 0.33 -21.85 7.34
C ASP A 82 1.70 -22.40 7.76
N ARG A 83 2.78 -21.81 7.27
CA ARG A 83 4.15 -22.22 7.61
C ARG A 83 4.45 -21.97 9.08
N GLU A 84 4.09 -20.82 9.62
CA GLU A 84 4.30 -20.51 11.04
C GLU A 84 3.37 -21.33 11.94
N ALA A 85 2.13 -21.54 11.54
CA ALA A 85 1.20 -22.41 12.27
C ALA A 85 1.71 -23.86 12.35
N GLN A 86 2.30 -24.40 11.27
CA GLN A 86 2.93 -25.72 11.27
C GLN A 86 4.16 -25.79 12.18
N LYS A 87 4.99 -24.76 12.21
CA LYS A 87 6.14 -24.69 13.12
C LYS A 87 5.69 -24.69 14.58
N GLN A 88 4.69 -23.91 14.94
CA GLN A 88 4.16 -23.87 16.31
C GLN A 88 3.56 -25.23 16.71
N ARG A 89 2.83 -25.90 15.82
CA ARG A 89 2.31 -27.24 16.06
C ARG A 89 3.45 -28.24 16.29
N GLY A 90 4.51 -28.21 15.48
CA GLY A 90 5.69 -29.07 15.63
C GLY A 90 6.41 -28.86 16.96
N LEU A 91 6.60 -27.61 17.38
CA LEU A 91 7.21 -27.26 18.65
C LEU A 91 6.36 -27.70 19.84
N ASN A 92 5.05 -27.50 19.79
CA ASN A 92 4.13 -27.95 20.84
C ASN A 92 4.09 -29.47 20.95
N ALA A 93 4.12 -30.20 19.82
CA ALA A 93 4.20 -31.66 19.82
C ALA A 93 5.50 -32.18 20.44
N LEU A 94 6.65 -31.54 20.17
CA LEU A 94 7.94 -31.89 20.75
C LEU A 94 8.00 -31.56 22.26
N ALA A 95 7.46 -30.41 22.67
CA ALA A 95 7.38 -30.04 24.10
C ALA A 95 6.46 -30.98 24.89
N PHE A 96 5.36 -31.40 24.31
CA PHE A 96 4.42 -32.37 24.89
C PHE A 96 5.02 -33.76 24.99
N SER A 97 5.78 -34.19 23.96
CA SER A 97 6.48 -35.49 23.98
C SER A 97 7.54 -35.61 25.08
N SER A 98 8.09 -34.48 25.52
CA SER A 98 9.09 -34.48 26.63
C SER A 98 8.46 -34.51 28.03
N VAL A 99 7.15 -34.30 28.18
CA VAL A 99 6.45 -34.20 29.47
C VAL A 99 5.45 -35.33 29.72
N ALA A 100 5.02 -36.08 28.70
CA ALA A 100 3.92 -37.03 28.84
C ALA A 100 4.39 -38.50 28.86
N THR A 101 4.36 -39.07 30.06
CA THR A 101 4.02 -40.45 30.29
C THR A 101 2.54 -40.66 29.96
N GLU A 102 2.28 -41.55 28.99
CA GLU A 102 0.99 -42.18 28.72
C GLU A 102 -0.31 -41.38 28.88
N GLN A 103 -0.77 -40.72 27.83
CA GLN A 103 -2.18 -40.84 27.47
C GLN A 103 -2.38 -40.55 25.97
N PHE A 104 -2.65 -41.65 25.25
CA PHE A 104 -3.07 -41.68 23.87
C PHE A 104 -4.36 -40.88 23.70
N VAL A 105 -4.27 -39.67 23.14
CA VAL A 105 -5.41 -38.97 22.58
C VAL A 105 -5.19 -38.86 21.10
N ILE A 106 -5.87 -39.75 20.35
CA ILE A 106 -6.14 -39.55 18.93
C ILE A 106 -6.99 -38.29 18.83
N GLN A 107 -6.35 -37.16 18.58
CA GLN A 107 -7.06 -35.93 18.29
C GLN A 107 -7.19 -35.77 16.77
N ASN A 108 -8.43 -35.70 16.37
CA ASN A 108 -8.91 -35.63 15.02
C ASN A 108 -8.11 -34.64 14.17
N THR A 109 -7.78 -35.05 12.96
CA THR A 109 -6.94 -34.43 11.95
C THR A 109 -7.56 -33.17 11.30
N ASP A 110 -8.69 -32.67 11.81
CA ASP A 110 -9.47 -31.59 11.23
C ASP A 110 -9.47 -30.29 12.06
N GLU A 111 -8.61 -30.16 13.09
CA GLU A 111 -8.46 -28.86 13.76
C GLU A 111 -7.74 -27.90 12.82
N ALA A 112 -8.43 -26.79 12.48
CA ALA A 112 -7.89 -25.70 11.72
C ALA A 112 -6.52 -25.30 12.28
N LEU A 113 -5.51 -25.16 11.43
CA LEU A 113 -4.18 -24.67 11.80
C LEU A 113 -4.34 -23.27 12.40
N LEU A 114 -4.35 -23.17 13.72
CA LEU A 114 -4.42 -21.91 14.44
C LEU A 114 -3.02 -21.51 14.88
N CYS A 115 -2.60 -20.34 14.42
CA CYS A 115 -1.35 -19.73 14.83
C CYS A 115 -1.64 -18.65 15.88
N GLU A 116 -0.93 -18.66 17.01
CA GLU A 116 -1.10 -17.69 18.08
C GLU A 116 0.05 -16.69 18.13
N GLY A 117 -0.32 -15.42 18.30
CA GLY A 117 0.61 -14.32 18.51
C GLY A 117 0.92 -13.47 17.25
N ALA A 118 1.63 -12.36 17.49
CA ALA A 118 2.02 -11.41 16.45
C ALA A 118 2.98 -12.01 15.40
N ILE A 119 3.71 -13.07 15.77
CA ILE A 119 4.70 -13.75 14.93
C ILE A 119 4.08 -14.31 13.65
N CYS A 120 2.80 -14.72 13.71
CA CYS A 120 2.08 -15.31 12.56
C CYS A 120 1.95 -14.37 11.37
N PHE A 121 1.88 -13.07 11.62
CA PHE A 121 1.73 -12.05 10.58
C PHE A 121 2.97 -11.18 10.41
N GLN A 122 3.96 -11.33 11.27
CA GLN A 122 5.14 -10.47 11.31
C GLN A 122 5.93 -10.50 9.99
N GLU A 123 6.19 -11.69 9.45
CA GLU A 123 6.88 -11.83 8.15
C GLU A 123 6.10 -11.17 7.01
N THR A 124 4.78 -11.36 6.98
CA THR A 124 3.92 -10.72 5.97
C THR A 124 3.97 -9.20 6.06
N LEU A 125 3.96 -8.65 7.28
CA LEU A 125 4.01 -7.20 7.50
C LEU A 125 5.37 -6.61 7.09
N PHE A 126 6.48 -7.32 7.31
CA PHE A 126 7.78 -6.90 6.79
C PHE A 126 7.86 -6.92 5.28
N ILE A 127 7.28 -7.92 4.61
CA ILE A 127 7.19 -7.97 3.15
C ILE A 127 6.37 -6.78 2.64
N MET A 128 5.21 -6.49 3.25
CA MET A 128 4.38 -5.32 2.90
C MET A 128 5.13 -4.01 3.09
N THR A 129 5.91 -3.88 4.17
CA THR A 129 6.77 -2.72 4.39
C THR A 129 7.81 -2.58 3.26
N GLY A 130 8.44 -3.67 2.85
CA GLY A 130 9.40 -3.68 1.74
C GLY A 130 8.76 -3.22 0.42
N VAL A 131 7.54 -3.69 0.13
CA VAL A 131 6.77 -3.24 -1.05
C VAL A 131 6.42 -1.75 -0.97
N CYS A 132 6.06 -1.24 0.20
CA CYS A 132 5.82 0.20 0.40
C CYS A 132 7.09 1.03 0.14
N ILE A 133 8.25 0.58 0.62
CA ILE A 133 9.54 1.25 0.39
C ILE A 133 9.86 1.27 -1.12
N LEU A 134 9.69 0.14 -1.80
CA LEU A 134 9.85 0.08 -3.26
C LEU A 134 8.93 1.06 -3.96
N GLY A 135 7.67 1.15 -3.53
CA GLY A 135 6.70 2.11 -4.05
C GLY A 135 7.11 3.57 -3.81
N ILE A 136 7.70 3.90 -2.65
CA ILE A 136 8.24 5.24 -2.38
C ILE A 136 9.34 5.57 -3.40
N VAL A 137 10.28 4.66 -3.63
CA VAL A 137 11.37 4.86 -4.60
C VAL A 137 10.81 5.10 -6.00
N LEU A 138 9.86 4.27 -6.45
CA LEU A 138 9.21 4.44 -7.76
C LEU A 138 8.47 5.76 -7.88
N ASN A 139 7.77 6.19 -6.83
CA ASN A 139 7.09 7.49 -6.81
C ASN A 139 8.09 8.66 -6.87
N LEU A 140 9.22 8.58 -6.19
CA LEU A 140 10.27 9.62 -6.27
C LEU A 140 10.89 9.67 -7.66
N VAL A 141 11.18 8.54 -8.27
CA VAL A 141 11.67 8.47 -9.67
C VAL A 141 10.65 9.08 -10.63
N LEU A 142 9.36 8.80 -10.44
CA LEU A 142 8.29 9.38 -11.24
C LEU A 142 8.26 10.91 -11.09
N VAL A 143 8.35 11.43 -9.86
CA VAL A 143 8.39 12.88 -9.59
C VAL A 143 9.55 13.54 -10.33
N VAL A 144 10.77 13.00 -10.21
CA VAL A 144 11.96 13.55 -10.88
C VAL A 144 11.80 13.57 -12.39
N ARG A 145 11.23 12.50 -12.97
CA ARG A 145 11.00 12.42 -14.42
C ARG A 145 9.88 13.35 -14.92
N THR A 146 8.86 13.58 -14.10
CA THR A 146 7.67 14.33 -14.50
C THR A 146 7.82 15.82 -14.20
N LEU A 147 8.69 16.20 -13.27
CA LEU A 147 8.93 17.59 -12.86
C LEU A 147 9.21 18.54 -14.05
N PRO A 148 10.12 18.21 -15.00
CA PRO A 148 10.39 19.09 -16.14
C PRO A 148 9.16 19.29 -17.05
N VAL A 149 8.32 18.28 -17.19
CA VAL A 149 7.09 18.37 -17.98
C VAL A 149 6.09 19.32 -17.31
N TYR A 150 5.94 19.23 -15.99
CA TYR A 150 5.07 20.14 -15.24
C TYR A 150 5.57 21.58 -15.27
N VAL A 151 6.87 21.82 -15.11
CA VAL A 151 7.46 23.16 -15.18
C VAL A 151 7.21 23.80 -16.54
N THR A 152 7.34 23.03 -17.63
CA THR A 152 7.09 23.53 -19.00
C THR A 152 5.61 23.83 -19.23
N LEU A 153 4.70 22.95 -18.82
CA LEU A 153 3.26 23.11 -19.01
C LEU A 153 2.69 24.28 -18.20
N TYR A 154 3.05 24.36 -16.92
CA TYR A 154 2.55 25.43 -16.05
C TYR A 154 3.23 26.77 -16.31
N GLY A 155 4.50 26.80 -16.73
CA GLY A 155 5.19 28.00 -17.20
C GLY A 155 4.47 28.62 -18.39
N LYS A 156 4.15 27.81 -19.40
CA LYS A 156 3.42 28.25 -20.59
C LYS A 156 2.01 28.75 -20.28
N GLN A 157 1.31 28.12 -19.33
CA GLN A 157 -0.02 28.58 -18.91
C GLN A 157 0.03 29.93 -18.18
N ARG A 158 1.10 30.18 -17.41
CA ARG A 158 1.29 31.45 -16.72
C ARG A 158 1.54 32.59 -17.71
N GLU A 159 2.41 32.39 -18.70
CA GLU A 159 2.66 33.36 -19.78
C GLU A 159 1.38 33.69 -20.56
N LEU A 160 0.57 32.70 -20.89
CA LEU A 160 -0.71 32.90 -21.59
C LEU A 160 -1.73 33.71 -20.78
N LYS A 161 -1.74 33.54 -19.45
CA LYS A 161 -2.59 34.32 -18.56
C LYS A 161 -2.12 35.77 -18.44
N ASP A 162 -0.83 35.99 -18.35
CA ASP A 162 -0.25 37.32 -18.24
C ASP A 162 -0.50 38.13 -19.53
N HIS A 163 -0.29 37.54 -20.71
CA HIS A 163 -0.63 38.13 -21.99
C HIS A 163 -2.12 38.46 -22.15
N LYS A 164 -3.01 37.61 -21.62
CA LYS A 164 -4.44 37.86 -21.66
C LYS A 164 -4.87 39.00 -20.73
N PHE A 165 -4.18 39.16 -19.62
CA PHE A 165 -4.41 40.25 -18.67
C PHE A 165 -3.94 41.60 -19.22
N GLU A 166 -2.76 41.66 -19.85
CA GLU A 166 -2.23 42.84 -20.51
C GLU A 166 -3.09 43.28 -21.72
N GLY A 167 -3.56 42.33 -22.53
CA GLY A 167 -4.45 42.61 -23.66
C GLY A 167 -5.83 43.17 -23.21
N SER A 168 -6.34 42.71 -22.07
CA SER A 168 -7.60 43.22 -21.50
C SER A 168 -7.45 44.62 -20.91
N SER A 169 -6.31 44.92 -20.27
CA SER A 169 -6.02 46.24 -19.71
C SER A 169 -5.87 47.32 -20.79
N SER A 170 -5.24 46.98 -21.92
CA SER A 170 -5.04 47.89 -23.00
C SER A 170 -6.33 48.26 -23.79
N THR A 171 -7.32 47.38 -23.73
CA THR A 171 -8.64 47.61 -24.36
C THR A 171 -9.51 48.55 -23.53
N ILE A 172 -9.41 48.50 -22.21
CA ILE A 172 -10.17 49.36 -21.28
C ILE A 172 -9.64 50.79 -21.30
N GLN A 173 -8.38 51.04 -21.64
CA GLN A 173 -7.76 52.36 -21.67
C GLN A 173 -8.03 53.12 -22.96
N LYS A 174 -8.61 52.47 -24.00
CA LYS A 174 -8.91 53.09 -25.30
C LYS A 174 -10.40 53.34 -25.55
N GLY A 175 -11.28 53.10 -24.62
CA GLY A 175 -12.70 53.40 -24.63
C GLY A 175 -13.03 54.54 -23.68
#